data_068deffbe473078427fe4f9882a08dd6
#
_entry.id   068deffbe473078427fe4f9882a08dd6
#
_cell.length_a   1.000
_cell.length_b   1.000
_cell.length_c   1.000
_cell.angle_alpha   90.00
_cell.angle_beta   90.00
_cell.angle_gamma   90.00
#
_symmetry.space_group_name_H-M   'P 1'
#
loop_
_entity.id
_entity.type
_entity.pdbx_description
1 polymer ?
#
loop_
_entity_poly.entity_id
_entity_poly.type
_entity_poly.pdbx_seq_one_letter_code
_entity_poly.pdbx_strand_id
1 'polypeptide(L)'
;FSFKEEPFQKLINQGMIQGRSNFVYRINTEDHSKAPVFVSLGQKNQYEVTPIHVDVNIVHGDILDIKAFKAWRPEYQNAEFIFEDGSQEQVEGAQYKCGWAVEKMSKSMFNVVNPDVIVDQYGADTLRLYEMFLGPVEASKPWDTNGIDGCHRFLRKFWKLFQQELTDGEPSKDSLKSVHKLIKKVTSDIEAFSYNTAVAAFMICINELGQQKCNNKELLKQLIIVIAPFAPHIAEELWEQMGGSGSVCDAEWPAYNEEY
;
A
#
# COMPACT_ATOMS: atom_id res chain seq x y z
N PHE A 1 31.55 10.99 -17.64
CA PHE A 1 32.67 11.26 -16.75
C PHE A 1 32.30 12.39 -15.81
N SER A 2 32.45 12.19 -14.49
CA SER A 2 32.20 13.23 -13.48
C SER A 2 33.44 14.13 -13.37
N PHE A 3 33.24 15.44 -13.32
CA PHE A 3 34.32 16.40 -13.04
C PHE A 3 34.53 16.62 -11.53
N LYS A 4 33.79 15.89 -10.69
CA LYS A 4 33.92 15.91 -9.22
C LYS A 4 34.56 14.63 -8.74
N GLU A 5 35.28 14.68 -7.61
CA GLU A 5 35.89 13.52 -6.97
C GLU A 5 34.86 12.48 -6.53
N GLU A 6 33.69 12.97 -6.03
CA GLU A 6 32.56 12.16 -5.64
C GLU A 6 31.39 12.34 -6.64
N PRO A 7 30.93 11.27 -7.32
CA PRO A 7 29.81 11.33 -8.25
C PRO A 7 28.45 11.49 -7.56
N PHE A 8 28.34 11.10 -6.27
CA PHE A 8 27.12 11.14 -5.49
C PHE A 8 27.29 12.00 -4.24
N GLN A 9 26.30 12.84 -3.95
CA GLN A 9 26.31 13.72 -2.78
C GLN A 9 25.66 13.08 -1.54
N LYS A 10 24.74 12.14 -1.73
CA LYS A 10 23.97 11.51 -0.66
C LYS A 10 23.59 10.08 -1.04
N LEU A 11 23.73 9.16 -0.10
CA LEU A 11 23.20 7.80 -0.17
C LEU A 11 21.99 7.70 0.76
N ILE A 12 20.87 7.21 0.22
CA ILE A 12 19.66 6.92 1.00
C ILE A 12 19.40 5.43 0.91
N ASN A 13 19.50 4.75 2.05
CA ASN A 13 19.16 3.35 2.17
C ASN A 13 17.67 3.22 2.42
N GLN A 14 16.94 2.74 1.42
CA GLN A 14 15.51 2.49 1.55
C GLN A 14 15.25 1.29 2.46
N GLY A 15 14.24 1.40 3.33
CA GLY A 15 13.67 0.28 4.04
C GLY A 15 12.94 -0.70 3.11
N MET A 16 12.73 -1.91 3.57
CA MET A 16 12.01 -2.94 2.81
C MET A 16 10.51 -2.90 3.10
N ILE A 17 9.70 -3.13 2.09
CA ILE A 17 8.30 -3.51 2.28
C ILE A 17 8.30 -5.01 2.61
N GLN A 18 7.74 -5.33 3.79
CA GLN A 18 7.69 -6.69 4.34
C GLN A 18 6.32 -7.30 4.11
N GLY A 19 6.28 -8.64 3.95
CA GLY A 19 5.05 -9.39 3.83
C GLY A 19 4.65 -10.06 5.13
N ARG A 20 3.37 -10.34 5.27
CA ARG A 20 2.88 -11.26 6.27
C ARG A 20 3.11 -12.68 5.77
N SER A 21 3.91 -13.47 6.46
CA SER A 21 4.02 -14.91 6.26
C SER A 21 3.02 -15.64 7.14
N ASN A 22 2.39 -16.67 6.61
CA ASN A 22 1.52 -17.56 7.38
C ASN A 22 2.18 -18.93 7.51
N PHE A 23 1.92 -19.60 8.64
CA PHE A 23 2.52 -20.89 8.96
C PHE A 23 1.46 -21.91 9.29
N VAL A 24 1.62 -23.10 8.74
CA VAL A 24 0.99 -24.34 9.22
C VAL A 24 2.03 -25.13 10.00
N TYR A 25 1.61 -25.92 10.95
CA TYR A 25 2.49 -26.68 11.84
C TYR A 25 2.35 -28.17 11.57
N ARG A 26 3.36 -28.73 10.91
CA ARG A 26 3.42 -30.17 10.63
C ARG A 26 3.94 -30.89 11.85
N ILE A 27 3.21 -31.94 12.33
CA ILE A 27 3.68 -32.83 13.40
C ILE A 27 4.87 -33.64 12.90
N ASN A 28 5.95 -33.66 13.70
CA ASN A 28 7.13 -34.44 13.41
C ASN A 28 6.82 -35.93 13.63
N THR A 29 7.13 -36.78 12.67
CA THR A 29 6.95 -38.22 12.74
C THR A 29 8.15 -38.92 12.12
N GLU A 30 8.55 -40.04 12.69
CA GLU A 30 9.60 -40.91 12.12
C GLU A 30 9.07 -41.72 10.93
N ASP A 31 7.76 -41.93 10.86
CA ASP A 31 7.09 -42.69 9.78
C ASP A 31 6.66 -41.77 8.64
N HIS A 32 7.54 -41.62 7.66
CA HIS A 32 7.30 -40.81 6.46
C HIS A 32 6.35 -41.47 5.44
N SER A 33 5.89 -42.70 5.67
CA SER A 33 4.92 -43.39 4.80
C SER A 33 3.48 -42.94 5.03
N LYS A 34 3.20 -42.33 6.17
CA LYS A 34 1.86 -41.83 6.55
C LYS A 34 1.58 -40.46 5.98
N ALA A 35 0.28 -40.18 5.85
CA ALA A 35 -0.18 -38.83 5.51
C ALA A 35 0.34 -37.79 6.51
N PRO A 36 0.79 -36.61 6.03
CA PRO A 36 1.25 -35.57 6.94
C PRO A 36 0.08 -35.04 7.77
N VAL A 37 0.32 -34.85 9.08
CA VAL A 37 -0.66 -34.29 10.02
C VAL A 37 -0.26 -32.87 10.37
N PHE A 38 -1.20 -31.94 10.26
CA PHE A 38 -1.03 -30.53 10.59
C PHE A 38 -1.90 -30.17 11.78
N VAL A 39 -1.31 -29.42 12.73
CA VAL A 39 -1.99 -28.99 13.95
C VAL A 39 -2.18 -27.48 13.97
N SER A 40 -3.38 -27.04 14.37
CA SER A 40 -3.75 -25.62 14.50
C SER A 40 -2.90 -24.89 15.55
N LEU A 41 -2.75 -23.58 15.40
CA LEU A 41 -1.92 -22.73 16.24
C LEU A 41 -2.16 -22.93 17.74
N GLY A 42 -3.42 -23.01 18.19
CA GLY A 42 -3.75 -23.15 19.61
C GLY A 42 -3.39 -24.52 20.20
N GLN A 43 -3.24 -25.55 19.35
CA GLN A 43 -2.92 -26.91 19.77
C GLN A 43 -1.44 -27.28 19.60
N LYS A 44 -0.65 -26.45 18.93
CA LYS A 44 0.74 -26.76 18.52
C LYS A 44 1.67 -27.15 19.67
N ASN A 45 1.46 -26.59 20.87
CA ASN A 45 2.31 -26.83 22.03
C ASN A 45 2.18 -28.24 22.64
N GLN A 46 1.19 -28.99 22.17
CA GLN A 46 0.96 -30.39 22.60
C GLN A 46 1.76 -31.38 21.75
N TYR A 47 2.41 -30.92 20.69
CA TYR A 47 3.10 -31.76 19.71
C TYR A 47 4.47 -31.19 19.41
N GLU A 48 5.39 -32.05 18.99
CA GLU A 48 6.61 -31.62 18.36
C GLU A 48 6.32 -31.30 16.91
N VAL A 49 6.50 -30.01 16.50
CA VAL A 49 6.07 -29.52 15.20
C VAL A 49 7.17 -28.76 14.46
N THR A 50 7.11 -28.84 13.13
CA THR A 50 7.89 -27.99 12.23
C THR A 50 6.97 -26.97 11.56
N PRO A 51 7.23 -25.66 11.69
CA PRO A 51 6.46 -24.64 10.98
C PRO A 51 6.82 -24.66 9.49
N ILE A 52 5.81 -24.58 8.64
CA ILE A 52 5.93 -24.55 7.18
C ILE A 52 5.20 -23.32 6.67
N HIS A 53 5.88 -22.51 5.85
CA HIS A 53 5.27 -21.38 5.17
C HIS A 53 4.17 -21.86 4.22
N VAL A 54 3.06 -21.13 4.23
CA VAL A 54 1.91 -21.41 3.38
C VAL A 54 1.55 -20.17 2.55
N ASP A 55 1.05 -20.39 1.34
CA ASP A 55 0.67 -19.32 0.43
C ASP A 55 -0.38 -18.40 1.09
N VAL A 56 -0.09 -17.10 1.09
CA VAL A 56 -0.97 -16.09 1.69
C VAL A 56 -2.35 -16.04 1.04
N ASN A 57 -2.47 -16.46 -0.22
CA ASN A 57 -3.74 -16.46 -0.96
C ASN A 57 -4.71 -17.55 -0.55
N ILE A 58 -4.25 -18.56 0.21
CA ILE A 58 -5.10 -19.64 0.74
C ILE A 58 -5.34 -19.52 2.25
N VAL A 59 -5.03 -18.34 2.82
CA VAL A 59 -5.28 -18.02 4.23
C VAL A 59 -6.14 -16.76 4.32
N HIS A 60 -7.32 -16.85 4.92
CA HIS A 60 -8.25 -15.74 5.09
C HIS A 60 -8.20 -15.22 6.52
N GLY A 61 -7.58 -14.06 6.72
CA GLY A 61 -7.21 -13.61 8.06
C GLY A 61 -6.16 -14.54 8.66
N ASP A 62 -6.57 -15.36 9.62
CA ASP A 62 -5.74 -16.40 10.26
C ASP A 62 -6.22 -17.83 9.91
N ILE A 63 -7.29 -17.97 9.14
CA ILE A 63 -7.95 -19.25 8.88
C ILE A 63 -7.46 -19.83 7.55
N LEU A 64 -7.00 -21.08 7.58
CA LEU A 64 -6.57 -21.83 6.41
C LEU A 64 -7.76 -22.34 5.61
N ASP A 65 -7.74 -22.10 4.29
CA ASP A 65 -8.59 -22.87 3.36
C ASP A 65 -7.99 -24.25 3.15
N ILE A 66 -8.53 -25.25 3.85
CA ILE A 66 -8.04 -26.63 3.81
C ILE A 66 -8.15 -27.25 2.42
N LYS A 67 -9.23 -26.95 1.68
CA LYS A 67 -9.42 -27.47 0.34
C LYS A 67 -8.36 -26.91 -0.61
N ALA A 68 -8.12 -25.63 -0.57
CA ALA A 68 -7.08 -24.98 -1.34
C ALA A 68 -5.68 -25.48 -0.93
N PHE A 69 -5.43 -25.69 0.38
CA PHE A 69 -4.16 -26.21 0.88
C PHE A 69 -3.87 -27.64 0.35
N LYS A 70 -4.86 -28.53 0.39
CA LYS A 70 -4.73 -29.89 -0.16
C LYS A 70 -4.46 -29.90 -1.66
N ALA A 71 -4.99 -28.91 -2.38
CA ALA A 71 -4.79 -28.75 -3.82
C ALA A 71 -3.48 -28.02 -4.18
N TRP A 72 -2.90 -27.27 -3.23
CA TRP A 72 -1.71 -26.43 -3.44
C TRP A 72 -0.46 -27.25 -3.77
N ARG A 73 -0.29 -28.42 -3.09
CA ARG A 73 0.84 -29.31 -3.32
C ARG A 73 0.43 -30.79 -3.30
N PRO A 74 0.95 -31.60 -4.21
CA PRO A 74 0.62 -33.02 -4.29
C PRO A 74 0.84 -33.78 -2.98
N GLU A 75 1.93 -33.44 -2.24
CA GLU A 75 2.27 -34.08 -0.97
C GLU A 75 1.28 -33.81 0.16
N TYR A 76 0.40 -32.81 0.00
CA TYR A 76 -0.60 -32.45 1.01
C TYR A 76 -2.02 -32.90 0.66
N GLN A 77 -2.20 -33.58 -0.49
CA GLN A 77 -3.52 -34.03 -0.96
C GLN A 77 -4.27 -34.87 0.10
N ASN A 78 -3.55 -35.73 0.79
CA ASN A 78 -4.09 -36.61 1.84
C ASN A 78 -3.78 -36.11 3.25
N ALA A 79 -3.41 -34.82 3.43
CA ALA A 79 -3.09 -34.27 4.74
C ALA A 79 -4.28 -34.37 5.71
N GLU A 80 -3.96 -34.68 6.94
CA GLU A 80 -4.89 -34.69 8.07
C GLU A 80 -4.69 -33.45 8.95
N PHE A 81 -5.72 -33.02 9.66
CA PHE A 81 -5.70 -31.79 10.44
C PHE A 81 -6.21 -32.02 11.85
N ILE A 82 -5.54 -31.37 12.81
CA ILE A 82 -6.04 -31.16 14.16
C ILE A 82 -6.47 -29.69 14.27
N PHE A 83 -7.76 -29.48 14.46
CA PHE A 83 -8.36 -28.14 14.45
C PHE A 83 -8.14 -27.39 15.76
N GLU A 84 -8.58 -26.14 15.83
CA GLU A 84 -8.37 -25.26 16.97
C GLU A 84 -9.07 -25.79 18.25
N ASP A 85 -10.17 -26.49 18.11
CA ASP A 85 -10.91 -27.16 19.20
C ASP A 85 -10.34 -28.53 19.58
N GLY A 86 -9.28 -28.98 18.91
CA GLY A 86 -8.64 -30.29 19.10
C GLY A 86 -9.32 -31.44 18.35
N SER A 87 -10.37 -31.19 17.58
CA SER A 87 -11.01 -32.21 16.73
C SER A 87 -10.09 -32.61 15.56
N GLN A 88 -10.25 -33.85 15.08
CA GLN A 88 -9.54 -34.40 13.92
C GLN A 88 -10.46 -34.51 12.69
N GLU A 89 -11.75 -34.35 12.87
CA GLU A 89 -12.73 -34.35 11.80
C GLU A 89 -13.16 -32.93 11.49
N GLN A 90 -13.29 -32.62 10.20
CA GLN A 90 -13.81 -31.35 9.74
C GLN A 90 -15.32 -31.31 9.93
N VAL A 91 -15.76 -30.91 11.10
CA VAL A 91 -17.17 -30.66 11.43
C VAL A 91 -17.53 -29.20 11.13
N GLU A 92 -18.83 -28.91 11.06
CA GLU A 92 -19.31 -27.53 10.87
C GLU A 92 -18.78 -26.63 11.98
N GLY A 93 -18.08 -25.54 11.58
CA GLY A 93 -17.46 -24.58 12.51
C GLY A 93 -16.02 -24.90 12.91
N ALA A 94 -15.47 -26.08 12.58
CA ALA A 94 -14.07 -26.38 12.85
C ALA A 94 -13.15 -25.50 12.01
N GLN A 95 -12.23 -24.78 12.68
CA GLN A 95 -11.28 -23.85 12.04
C GLN A 95 -9.84 -24.29 12.29
N TYR A 96 -9.03 -24.23 11.24
CA TYR A 96 -7.59 -24.35 11.36
C TYR A 96 -6.96 -22.96 11.34
N LYS A 97 -6.37 -22.55 12.47
CA LYS A 97 -5.67 -21.26 12.58
C LYS A 97 -4.21 -21.41 12.26
N CYS A 98 -3.72 -20.58 11.37
CA CYS A 98 -2.32 -20.43 11.04
C CYS A 98 -1.61 -19.53 12.05
N GLY A 99 -0.30 -19.77 12.26
CA GLY A 99 0.57 -18.75 12.80
C GLY A 99 0.93 -17.71 11.74
N TRP A 100 1.51 -16.60 12.19
CA TRP A 100 1.99 -15.57 11.27
C TRP A 100 3.20 -14.82 11.82
N ALA A 101 3.98 -14.23 10.91
CA ALA A 101 5.06 -13.30 11.22
C ALA A 101 5.21 -12.27 10.09
N VAL A 102 5.77 -11.12 10.41
CA VAL A 102 6.17 -10.13 9.41
C VAL A 102 7.60 -10.42 8.99
N GLU A 103 7.80 -10.73 7.71
CA GLU A 103 9.07 -11.14 7.16
C GLU A 103 9.36 -10.43 5.83
N LYS A 104 10.60 -10.54 5.34
CA LYS A 104 10.94 -10.10 3.99
C LYS A 104 10.06 -10.84 2.98
N MET A 105 9.50 -10.12 2.01
CA MET A 105 8.79 -10.75 0.90
C MET A 105 9.73 -11.60 0.07
N SER A 106 9.39 -12.87 -0.13
CA SER A 106 10.10 -13.74 -1.07
C SER A 106 9.18 -14.84 -1.60
N LYS A 107 9.47 -15.32 -2.80
CA LYS A 107 8.72 -16.42 -3.42
C LYS A 107 8.78 -17.71 -2.59
N SER A 108 9.91 -17.96 -1.92
CA SER A 108 10.10 -19.15 -1.07
C SER A 108 9.31 -19.09 0.24
N MET A 109 8.89 -17.90 0.67
CA MET A 109 8.06 -17.69 1.86
C MET A 109 6.57 -17.56 1.52
N PHE A 110 6.22 -17.58 0.23
CA PHE A 110 4.83 -17.49 -0.26
C PHE A 110 4.05 -16.29 0.29
N ASN A 111 4.74 -15.19 0.55
CA ASN A 111 4.21 -13.97 1.17
C ASN A 111 4.32 -12.75 0.26
N VAL A 112 4.49 -12.96 -1.05
CA VAL A 112 4.63 -11.87 -2.03
C VAL A 112 3.26 -11.34 -2.41
N VAL A 113 3.12 -10.02 -2.38
CA VAL A 113 2.00 -9.29 -3.00
C VAL A 113 2.40 -8.99 -4.44
N ASN A 114 1.56 -9.41 -5.41
CA ASN A 114 1.81 -9.14 -6.83
C ASN A 114 1.34 -7.71 -7.17
N PRO A 115 2.24 -6.80 -7.60
CA PRO A 115 1.88 -5.46 -8.00
C PRO A 115 0.83 -5.41 -9.12
N ASP A 116 0.88 -6.34 -10.09
CA ASP A 116 -0.06 -6.35 -11.21
C ASP A 116 -1.50 -6.51 -10.73
N VAL A 117 -1.74 -7.40 -9.74
CA VAL A 117 -3.07 -7.59 -9.15
C VAL A 117 -3.55 -6.31 -8.46
N ILE A 118 -2.64 -5.60 -7.77
CA ILE A 118 -2.98 -4.34 -7.12
C ILE A 118 -3.27 -3.24 -8.14
N VAL A 119 -2.49 -3.17 -9.22
CA VAL A 119 -2.71 -2.20 -10.32
C VAL A 119 -4.04 -2.46 -11.02
N ASP A 120 -4.37 -3.71 -11.30
CA ASP A 120 -5.65 -4.09 -11.93
C ASP A 120 -6.85 -3.72 -11.04
N GLN A 121 -6.70 -3.85 -9.73
CA GLN A 121 -7.77 -3.62 -8.77
C GLN A 121 -7.94 -2.15 -8.37
N TYR A 122 -6.84 -1.42 -8.18
CA TYR A 122 -6.82 -0.09 -7.58
C TYR A 122 -6.23 1.01 -8.50
N GLY A 123 -5.52 0.63 -9.56
CA GLY A 123 -4.77 1.53 -10.41
C GLY A 123 -3.34 1.83 -9.94
N ALA A 124 -2.47 2.15 -10.90
CA ALA A 124 -1.04 2.39 -10.66
C ALA A 124 -0.78 3.58 -9.72
N ASP A 125 -1.53 4.67 -9.85
CA ASP A 125 -1.38 5.85 -8.98
C ASP A 125 -1.74 5.55 -7.53
N THR A 126 -2.72 4.69 -7.29
CA THR A 126 -3.07 4.25 -5.93
C THR A 126 -1.93 3.44 -5.30
N LEU A 127 -1.34 2.51 -6.06
CA LEU A 127 -0.18 1.73 -5.60
C LEU A 127 0.99 2.65 -5.25
N ARG A 128 1.37 3.57 -6.16
CA ARG A 128 2.45 4.53 -5.94
C ARG A 128 2.26 5.38 -4.68
N LEU A 129 1.07 5.96 -4.54
CA LEU A 129 0.73 6.75 -3.33
C LEU A 129 0.79 5.93 -2.06
N TYR A 130 0.31 4.69 -2.11
CA TYR A 130 0.30 3.82 -0.95
C TYR A 130 1.71 3.42 -0.52
N GLU A 131 2.59 3.06 -1.46
CA GLU A 131 4.00 2.76 -1.16
C GLU A 131 4.72 3.94 -0.51
N MET A 132 4.48 5.16 -1.00
CA MET A 132 5.01 6.39 -0.41
C MET A 132 4.38 6.71 0.96
N PHE A 133 3.10 6.38 1.16
CA PHE A 133 2.36 6.67 2.39
C PHE A 133 2.67 5.70 3.54
N LEU A 134 3.10 4.46 3.26
CA LEU A 134 3.34 3.42 4.27
C LEU A 134 4.25 3.86 5.43
N GLY A 135 5.15 4.83 5.22
CA GLY A 135 6.01 5.38 6.29
C GLY A 135 7.30 5.99 5.74
N PRO A 136 8.24 6.38 6.62
CA PRO A 136 9.50 6.96 6.21
C PRO A 136 10.28 6.05 5.25
N VAL A 137 10.96 6.65 4.27
CA VAL A 137 11.68 5.92 3.21
C VAL A 137 12.71 4.91 3.77
N GLU A 138 13.39 5.26 4.85
CA GLU A 138 14.45 4.44 5.45
C GLU A 138 13.93 3.31 6.36
N ALA A 139 12.65 3.35 6.76
CA ALA A 139 12.07 2.35 7.65
C ALA A 139 11.51 1.14 6.87
N SER A 140 11.77 -0.07 7.38
CA SER A 140 11.05 -1.25 6.92
C SER A 140 9.60 -1.24 7.39
N LYS A 141 8.67 -1.67 6.55
CA LYS A 141 7.22 -1.52 6.77
C LYS A 141 6.48 -2.77 6.34
N PRO A 142 5.52 -3.26 7.14
CA PRO A 142 4.64 -4.33 6.69
C PRO A 142 3.66 -3.81 5.64
N TRP A 143 3.45 -4.60 4.59
CA TRP A 143 2.35 -4.38 3.66
C TRP A 143 1.02 -4.74 4.33
N ASP A 144 0.06 -3.84 4.22
CA ASP A 144 -1.34 -4.08 4.61
C ASP A 144 -2.27 -3.69 3.46
N THR A 145 -2.85 -4.69 2.81
CA THR A 145 -3.75 -4.47 1.66
C THR A 145 -4.97 -3.61 2.04
N ASN A 146 -5.43 -3.67 3.31
CA ASN A 146 -6.56 -2.83 3.74
C ASN A 146 -6.21 -1.34 3.78
N GLY A 147 -4.94 -0.99 3.97
CA GLY A 147 -4.49 0.41 4.01
C GLY A 147 -4.57 1.12 2.66
N ILE A 148 -4.52 0.38 1.54
CA ILE A 148 -4.54 0.95 0.18
C ILE A 148 -5.87 1.64 -0.16
N ASP A 149 -6.97 1.19 0.43
CA ASP A 149 -8.29 1.80 0.24
C ASP A 149 -8.33 3.29 0.62
N GLY A 150 -7.52 3.68 1.60
CA GLY A 150 -7.37 5.08 2.01
C GLY A 150 -6.85 5.95 0.87
N CYS A 151 -5.80 5.50 0.19
CA CYS A 151 -5.21 6.19 -0.96
C CYS A 151 -6.15 6.19 -2.17
N HIS A 152 -6.84 5.06 -2.41
CA HIS A 152 -7.82 4.99 -3.50
C HIS A 152 -8.99 5.97 -3.29
N ARG A 153 -9.56 6.02 -2.08
CA ARG A 153 -10.61 6.99 -1.73
C ARG A 153 -10.13 8.43 -1.83
N PHE A 154 -8.87 8.71 -1.46
CA PHE A 154 -8.27 10.03 -1.62
C PHE A 154 -8.21 10.44 -3.09
N LEU A 155 -7.70 9.61 -4.01
CA LEU A 155 -7.67 9.92 -5.44
C LEU A 155 -9.07 10.16 -6.03
N ARG A 156 -10.07 9.40 -5.61
CA ARG A 156 -11.45 9.65 -6.01
C ARG A 156 -11.98 11.01 -5.51
N LYS A 157 -11.60 11.45 -4.30
CA LYS A 157 -11.94 12.78 -3.79
C LYS A 157 -11.21 13.87 -4.56
N PHE A 158 -9.92 13.64 -4.85
CA PHE A 158 -9.10 14.53 -5.65
C PHE A 158 -9.74 14.75 -7.02
N TRP A 159 -10.05 13.68 -7.75
CA TRP A 159 -10.75 13.74 -9.03
C TRP A 159 -12.05 14.56 -8.97
N LYS A 160 -12.85 14.34 -7.94
CA LYS A 160 -14.14 15.03 -7.76
C LYS A 160 -14.01 16.55 -7.68
N LEU A 161 -12.90 17.12 -7.18
CA LEU A 161 -12.71 18.57 -7.13
C LEU A 161 -12.71 19.21 -8.52
N PHE A 162 -12.32 18.46 -9.54
CA PHE A 162 -12.22 18.97 -10.92
C PHE A 162 -13.49 18.70 -11.74
N GLN A 163 -14.44 17.91 -11.24
CA GLN A 163 -15.69 17.56 -11.93
C GLN A 163 -16.86 18.52 -11.62
N GLN A 164 -16.60 19.60 -10.93
CA GLN A 164 -17.56 20.65 -10.63
C GLN A 164 -17.44 21.81 -11.63
N GLU A 165 -18.39 22.74 -11.62
CA GLU A 165 -18.28 23.98 -12.37
C GLU A 165 -17.16 24.83 -11.80
N LEU A 166 -16.10 25.05 -12.62
CA LEU A 166 -14.92 25.79 -12.24
C LEU A 166 -15.07 27.26 -12.60
N THR A 167 -14.47 28.14 -11.81
CA THR A 167 -14.51 29.59 -11.99
C THR A 167 -13.13 30.19 -12.13
N ASP A 168 -13.02 31.27 -12.91
CA ASP A 168 -11.81 32.09 -13.05
C ASP A 168 -11.80 33.30 -12.10
N GLY A 169 -12.74 33.34 -11.12
CA GLY A 169 -12.83 34.39 -10.12
C GLY A 169 -11.69 34.37 -9.09
N GLU A 170 -11.71 35.32 -8.17
CA GLU A 170 -10.71 35.30 -7.08
C GLU A 170 -10.97 34.15 -6.09
N PRO A 171 -9.94 33.35 -5.74
CA PRO A 171 -10.08 32.29 -4.76
C PRO A 171 -10.30 32.88 -3.35
N SER A 172 -10.97 32.10 -2.48
CA SER A 172 -11.11 32.50 -1.08
C SER A 172 -9.75 32.51 -0.37
N LYS A 173 -9.61 33.36 0.65
CA LYS A 173 -8.38 33.38 1.47
C LYS A 173 -8.10 32.03 2.12
N ASP A 174 -9.11 31.30 2.55
CA ASP A 174 -8.95 29.99 3.17
C ASP A 174 -8.45 28.95 2.16
N SER A 175 -8.94 28.99 0.91
CA SER A 175 -8.46 28.10 -0.15
C SER A 175 -7.02 28.41 -0.56
N LEU A 176 -6.66 29.70 -0.67
CA LEU A 176 -5.27 30.15 -0.88
C LEU A 176 -4.37 29.61 0.23
N LYS A 177 -4.75 29.80 1.49
CA LYS A 177 -3.99 29.31 2.65
C LYS A 177 -3.78 27.80 2.60
N SER A 178 -4.83 27.03 2.31
CA SER A 178 -4.74 25.57 2.24
C SER A 178 -3.77 25.11 1.14
N VAL A 179 -3.83 25.71 -0.05
CA VAL A 179 -2.98 25.32 -1.19
C VAL A 179 -1.53 25.77 -0.99
N HIS A 180 -1.28 27.00 -0.56
CA HIS A 180 0.09 27.48 -0.32
C HIS A 180 0.78 26.73 0.83
N LYS A 181 0.05 26.38 1.88
CA LYS A 181 0.53 25.50 2.96
C LYS A 181 0.91 24.11 2.41
N LEU A 182 0.09 23.55 1.51
CA LEU A 182 0.39 22.28 0.86
C LEU A 182 1.66 22.38 0.01
N ILE A 183 1.77 23.39 -0.88
CA ILE A 183 2.93 23.56 -1.77
C ILE A 183 4.21 23.64 -0.93
N LYS A 184 4.23 24.51 0.11
CA LYS A 184 5.37 24.64 1.03
C LYS A 184 5.74 23.30 1.68
N LYS A 185 4.74 22.58 2.21
CA LYS A 185 4.93 21.30 2.88
C LYS A 185 5.46 20.22 1.93
N VAL A 186 4.86 20.07 0.75
CA VAL A 186 5.26 19.03 -0.21
C VAL A 186 6.66 19.32 -0.77
N THR A 187 6.99 20.58 -1.08
CA THR A 187 8.33 20.98 -1.52
C THR A 187 9.38 20.57 -0.48
N SER A 188 9.19 20.94 0.78
CA SER A 188 10.11 20.57 1.86
C SER A 188 10.18 19.05 2.08
N ASP A 189 9.05 18.34 1.98
CA ASP A 189 8.99 16.88 2.17
C ASP A 189 9.68 16.10 1.06
N ILE A 190 9.59 16.57 -0.19
CA ILE A 190 10.33 15.97 -1.32
C ILE A 190 11.83 16.11 -1.10
N GLU A 191 12.31 17.30 -0.73
CA GLU A 191 13.73 17.56 -0.45
C GLU A 191 14.26 16.71 0.73
N ALA A 192 13.40 16.50 1.73
CA ALA A 192 13.70 15.69 2.91
C ALA A 192 13.44 14.18 2.75
N PHE A 193 12.94 13.73 1.59
CA PHE A 193 12.47 12.33 1.36
C PHE A 193 11.38 11.87 2.32
N SER A 194 10.58 12.81 2.83
CA SER A 194 9.46 12.54 3.76
C SER A 194 8.14 12.35 3.02
N TYR A 195 8.10 11.43 2.05
CA TYR A 195 6.96 11.25 1.15
C TYR A 195 5.65 10.91 1.87
N ASN A 196 5.73 10.17 2.98
CA ASN A 196 4.56 9.80 3.76
C ASN A 196 3.83 11.01 4.36
N THR A 197 4.58 12.03 4.80
CA THR A 197 3.99 13.27 5.31
C THR A 197 3.46 14.16 4.19
N ALA A 198 4.08 14.14 3.00
CA ALA A 198 3.55 14.81 1.81
C ALA A 198 2.18 14.23 1.42
N VAL A 199 2.04 12.89 1.36
CA VAL A 199 0.75 12.23 1.04
C VAL A 199 -0.31 12.58 2.09
N ALA A 200 0.04 12.61 3.37
CA ALA A 200 -0.87 13.04 4.42
C ALA A 200 -1.30 14.51 4.24
N ALA A 201 -0.38 15.40 3.85
CA ALA A 201 -0.68 16.81 3.59
C ALA A 201 -1.65 16.98 2.41
N PHE A 202 -1.50 16.18 1.33
CA PHE A 202 -2.49 16.15 0.24
C PHE A 202 -3.89 15.78 0.76
N MET A 203 -3.99 14.73 1.57
CA MET A 203 -5.29 14.28 2.10
C MET A 203 -5.97 15.36 2.95
N ILE A 204 -5.21 16.09 3.75
CA ILE A 204 -5.70 17.22 4.57
C ILE A 204 -6.20 18.34 3.65
N CYS A 205 -5.36 18.81 2.71
CA CYS A 205 -5.70 19.93 1.83
C CYS A 205 -6.97 19.63 1.01
N ILE A 206 -7.10 18.43 0.43
CA ILE A 206 -8.28 18.05 -0.36
C ILE A 206 -9.55 18.02 0.50
N ASN A 207 -9.47 17.61 1.75
CA ASN A 207 -10.62 17.70 2.66
C ASN A 207 -10.98 19.14 2.99
N GLU A 208 -10.00 20.01 3.24
CA GLU A 208 -10.21 21.46 3.49
C GLU A 208 -10.87 22.13 2.27
N LEU A 209 -10.32 21.92 1.07
CA LEU A 209 -10.85 22.50 -0.17
C LEU A 209 -12.26 22.01 -0.48
N GLY A 210 -12.56 20.74 -0.17
CA GLY A 210 -13.92 20.19 -0.30
C GLY A 210 -14.92 20.87 0.65
N GLN A 211 -14.53 21.13 1.90
CA GLN A 211 -15.35 21.86 2.89
C GLN A 211 -15.56 23.33 2.49
N GLN A 212 -14.50 23.95 1.97
CA GLN A 212 -14.51 25.34 1.48
C GLN A 212 -15.24 25.50 0.15
N LYS A 213 -15.65 24.38 -0.50
CA LYS A 213 -16.26 24.38 -1.84
C LYS A 213 -15.39 25.10 -2.88
N CYS A 214 -14.06 24.91 -2.78
CA CYS A 214 -13.12 25.54 -3.68
C CYS A 214 -13.36 25.05 -5.12
N ASN A 215 -13.57 26.00 -6.04
CA ASN A 215 -13.78 25.73 -7.46
C ASN A 215 -12.94 26.68 -8.36
N ASN A 216 -11.95 27.36 -7.79
CA ASN A 216 -11.07 28.24 -8.55
C ASN A 216 -10.12 27.44 -9.44
N LYS A 217 -10.18 27.69 -10.77
CA LYS A 217 -9.47 26.95 -11.78
C LYS A 217 -7.94 27.04 -11.64
N GLU A 218 -7.43 28.24 -11.49
CA GLU A 218 -5.97 28.44 -11.42
C GLU A 218 -5.38 27.88 -10.11
N LEU A 219 -6.09 27.97 -9.02
CA LEU A 219 -5.66 27.39 -7.75
C LEU A 219 -5.66 25.85 -7.81
N LEU A 220 -6.66 25.25 -8.44
CA LEU A 220 -6.72 23.79 -8.61
C LEU A 220 -5.66 23.28 -9.59
N LYS A 221 -5.27 24.05 -10.62
CA LYS A 221 -4.14 23.69 -11.50
C LYS A 221 -2.83 23.49 -10.73
N GLN A 222 -2.56 24.30 -9.71
CA GLN A 222 -1.36 24.16 -8.89
C GLN A 222 -1.33 22.80 -8.15
N LEU A 223 -2.50 22.29 -7.73
CA LEU A 223 -2.59 20.97 -7.11
C LEU A 223 -2.21 19.83 -8.06
N ILE A 224 -2.58 19.97 -9.35
CA ILE A 224 -2.24 18.98 -10.38
C ILE A 224 -0.71 18.87 -10.53
N ILE A 225 -0.03 20.02 -10.58
CA ILE A 225 1.43 20.06 -10.72
C ILE A 225 2.09 19.43 -9.48
N VAL A 226 1.62 19.78 -8.28
CA VAL A 226 2.25 19.33 -7.02
C VAL A 226 2.02 17.84 -6.78
N ILE A 227 0.91 17.24 -7.23
CA ILE A 227 0.65 15.80 -7.09
C ILE A 227 1.32 14.96 -8.20
N ALA A 228 1.71 15.53 -9.31
CA ALA A 228 2.23 14.80 -10.46
C ALA A 228 3.38 13.81 -10.13
N PRO A 229 4.37 14.14 -9.27
CA PRO A 229 5.40 13.19 -8.88
C PRO A 229 4.87 11.96 -8.14
N PHE A 230 3.75 12.08 -7.47
CA PHE A 230 3.13 11.03 -6.64
C PHE A 230 2.11 10.20 -7.42
N ALA A 231 1.28 10.84 -8.25
CA ALA A 231 0.19 10.23 -9.01
C ALA A 231 0.16 10.80 -10.44
N PRO A 232 1.12 10.37 -11.31
CA PRO A 232 1.32 11.00 -12.61
C PRO A 232 0.16 10.80 -13.59
N HIS A 233 -0.53 9.65 -13.56
CA HIS A 233 -1.59 9.37 -14.54
C HIS A 233 -2.82 10.25 -14.31
N ILE A 234 -3.30 10.38 -13.08
CA ILE A 234 -4.42 11.27 -12.77
C ILE A 234 -4.04 12.74 -12.97
N ALA A 235 -2.79 13.10 -12.67
CA ALA A 235 -2.30 14.46 -12.87
C ALA A 235 -2.26 14.83 -14.37
N GLU A 236 -1.76 13.95 -15.22
CA GLU A 236 -1.70 14.19 -16.66
C GLU A 236 -3.09 14.32 -17.29
N GLU A 237 -4.01 13.42 -16.94
CA GLU A 237 -5.40 13.48 -17.39
C GLU A 237 -6.10 14.78 -16.98
N LEU A 238 -5.95 15.18 -15.72
CA LEU A 238 -6.52 16.44 -15.24
C LEU A 238 -5.85 17.68 -15.86
N TRP A 239 -4.53 17.62 -16.12
CA TRP A 239 -3.80 18.68 -16.78
C TRP A 239 -4.35 18.96 -18.18
N GLU A 240 -4.57 17.91 -18.97
CA GLU A 240 -5.20 18.01 -20.28
C GLU A 240 -6.62 18.59 -20.20
N GLN A 241 -7.47 18.05 -19.30
CA GLN A 241 -8.84 18.53 -19.09
C GLN A 241 -8.90 20.00 -18.67
N MET A 242 -7.90 20.49 -17.93
CA MET A 242 -7.80 21.89 -17.49
C MET A 242 -7.19 22.81 -18.55
N GLY A 243 -6.88 22.29 -19.76
CA GLY A 243 -6.28 23.04 -20.85
C GLY A 243 -4.81 23.36 -20.60
N GLY A 244 -4.08 22.49 -19.92
CA GLY A 244 -2.63 22.56 -19.81
C GLY A 244 -1.95 22.33 -21.16
N SER A 245 -0.77 22.92 -21.36
CA SER A 245 0.03 22.73 -22.56
C SER A 245 1.18 21.78 -22.30
N GLY A 246 1.39 20.80 -23.18
CA GLY A 246 2.43 19.78 -23.00
C GLY A 246 2.12 18.84 -21.83
N SER A 247 3.13 18.17 -21.31
CA SER A 247 3.00 17.30 -20.14
C SER A 247 3.00 18.11 -18.85
N VAL A 248 2.25 17.66 -17.83
CA VAL A 248 2.30 18.24 -16.48
C VAL A 248 3.69 18.14 -15.86
N CYS A 249 4.50 17.16 -16.28
CA CYS A 249 5.87 16.99 -15.82
C CYS A 249 6.81 18.12 -16.26
N ASP A 250 6.46 18.85 -17.32
CA ASP A 250 7.22 20.00 -17.85
C ASP A 250 6.72 21.34 -17.28
N ALA A 251 5.64 21.31 -16.49
CA ALA A 251 5.09 22.51 -15.88
C ALA A 251 6.00 23.06 -14.78
N GLU A 252 6.07 24.37 -14.66
CA GLU A 252 6.84 25.03 -13.61
C GLU A 252 6.25 24.71 -12.23
N TRP A 253 7.12 24.32 -11.30
CA TRP A 253 6.71 24.04 -9.91
C TRP A 253 6.18 25.30 -9.23
N PRO A 254 4.98 25.27 -8.63
CA PRO A 254 4.35 26.47 -8.11
C PRO A 254 5.10 27.01 -6.89
N ALA A 255 5.29 28.33 -6.86
CA ALA A 255 5.81 29.02 -5.70
C ALA A 255 4.73 29.16 -4.62
N TYR A 256 5.12 29.06 -3.35
CA TYR A 256 4.23 29.37 -2.24
C TYR A 256 4.44 30.79 -1.72
N ASN A 257 3.37 31.39 -1.20
CA ASN A 257 3.43 32.69 -0.53
C ASN A 257 3.22 32.50 0.98
N GLU A 258 4.13 33.04 1.78
CA GLU A 258 4.11 32.92 3.25
C GLU A 258 3.09 33.84 3.95
N GLU A 259 2.49 34.77 3.20
CA GLU A 259 1.45 35.65 3.71
C GLU A 259 0.10 34.96 3.94
N TYR A 260 -0.06 33.75 3.42
CA TYR A 260 -1.29 32.94 3.55
C TYR A 260 -1.25 31.88 4.66
#